data_395398d61ae8527c377c5027973c3827
#
_entry.id   395398d61ae8527c377c5027973c3827
#
_cell.length_a   1.000
_cell.length_b   1.000
_cell.length_c   1.000
_cell.angle_alpha   90.00
_cell.angle_beta   90.00
_cell.angle_gamma   90.00
#
_symmetry.space_group_name_H-M   'P 1'
#
loop_
_entity.id
_entity.type
_entity.pdbx_description
1 polymer ?
#
loop_
_entity_poly.entity_id
_entity_poly.type
_entity_poly.pdbx_seq_one_letter_code
_entity_poly.pdbx_strand_id
1 'polypeptide(L)'
;MGLFAFLFGRKKKDTSQALQQPAAVASHAPGTQIAYSPDLIPKLKTEHQQLLEIFGKINAAFAKNDLSLTARFLEDFRREIQSHLLTENIRFYIYLEHSLVQHMESLSLMHEFRQEMNAIGKAVLAFLNKYKDIGTRPDFALPFSRDLEDVGKILVDRIKREEETLYPLYFPVY
;
A
#
# COMPACT_ATOMS: atom_id res chain seq x y z
N MET A 1 78.49 -31.53 3.34
CA MET A 1 77.81 -32.16 2.21
C MET A 1 76.31 -32.17 2.51
N GLY A 2 75.61 -31.21 1.98
CA GLY A 2 74.17 -31.04 2.26
C GLY A 2 73.40 -31.16 0.95
N LEU A 3 72.40 -31.99 0.99
CA LEU A 3 71.44 -32.13 -0.15
C LEU A 3 70.24 -31.26 0.05
N PHE A 4 70.00 -30.32 -0.83
CA PHE A 4 68.80 -29.51 -0.91
C PHE A 4 67.67 -30.34 -1.55
N ALA A 5 66.57 -30.52 -0.81
CA ALA A 5 65.34 -31.06 -1.39
C ALA A 5 64.35 -29.89 -1.60
N PHE A 6 64.10 -29.57 -2.83
CA PHE A 6 63.08 -28.63 -3.28
C PHE A 6 61.69 -29.31 -3.22
N LEU A 7 60.81 -28.88 -2.33
CA LEU A 7 59.42 -29.28 -2.31
C LEU A 7 58.57 -28.19 -2.96
N PHE A 8 58.11 -28.47 -4.16
CA PHE A 8 57.15 -27.66 -4.90
C PHE A 8 55.76 -27.73 -4.18
N GLY A 9 55.40 -26.68 -3.49
CA GLY A 9 54.05 -26.46 -2.99
C GLY A 9 53.09 -26.15 -4.11
N ARG A 10 52.23 -27.09 -4.46
CA ARG A 10 51.13 -26.92 -5.39
C ARG A 10 50.07 -26.04 -4.73
N LYS A 11 49.92 -24.73 -5.13
CA LYS A 11 48.79 -23.91 -4.79
C LYS A 11 47.51 -24.49 -5.39
N LYS A 12 46.62 -25.01 -4.55
CA LYS A 12 45.23 -25.28 -4.93
C LYS A 12 44.57 -23.90 -5.19
N LYS A 13 44.13 -23.69 -6.43
CA LYS A 13 43.16 -22.65 -6.75
C LYS A 13 41.83 -23.08 -6.16
N ASP A 14 41.41 -22.46 -5.06
CA ASP A 14 40.03 -22.46 -4.62
C ASP A 14 39.21 -21.63 -5.61
N THR A 15 38.59 -22.33 -6.53
CA THR A 15 37.55 -21.78 -7.38
C THR A 15 36.24 -21.88 -6.59
N SER A 16 36.05 -20.95 -5.68
CA SER A 16 34.72 -20.68 -5.13
C SER A 16 33.87 -20.09 -6.25
N GLN A 17 33.24 -20.96 -7.04
CA GLN A 17 32.10 -20.58 -7.84
C GLN A 17 31.00 -20.15 -6.87
N ALA A 18 30.90 -18.84 -6.65
CA ALA A 18 29.68 -18.26 -6.13
C ALA A 18 28.54 -18.71 -7.07
N LEU A 19 27.70 -19.61 -6.57
CA LEU A 19 26.43 -19.94 -7.20
C LEU A 19 25.65 -18.61 -7.28
N GLN A 20 25.75 -17.97 -8.45
CA GLN A 20 24.83 -16.91 -8.80
C GLN A 20 23.45 -17.54 -8.82
N GLN A 21 22.65 -17.24 -7.78
CA GLN A 21 21.21 -17.49 -7.82
C GLN A 21 20.70 -16.83 -9.11
N PRO A 22 19.96 -17.58 -9.96
CA PRO A 22 19.37 -16.96 -11.13
C PRO A 22 18.51 -15.78 -10.63
N ALA A 23 18.79 -14.58 -11.15
CA ALA A 23 17.95 -13.44 -10.91
C ALA A 23 16.53 -13.86 -11.23
N ALA A 24 15.63 -13.76 -10.23
CA ALA A 24 14.23 -14.10 -10.42
C ALA A 24 13.74 -13.30 -11.62
N VAL A 25 13.38 -14.01 -12.69
CA VAL A 25 12.81 -13.39 -13.88
C VAL A 25 11.57 -12.65 -13.40
N ALA A 26 11.60 -11.32 -13.45
CA ALA A 26 10.46 -10.53 -13.03
C ALA A 26 9.27 -10.92 -13.91
N SER A 27 8.26 -11.59 -13.32
CA SER A 27 7.05 -11.90 -14.04
C SER A 27 6.30 -10.60 -14.33
N HIS A 28 5.95 -10.36 -15.58
CA HIS A 28 5.20 -9.18 -16.00
C HIS A 28 3.74 -9.57 -16.20
N ALA A 29 2.84 -8.65 -15.90
CA ALA A 29 1.44 -8.83 -16.24
C ALA A 29 1.31 -9.00 -17.76
N PRO A 30 0.50 -9.97 -18.26
CA PRO A 30 0.42 -10.31 -19.69
C PRO A 30 0.20 -9.09 -20.57
N GLY A 31 1.01 -8.97 -21.64
CA GLY A 31 0.93 -7.85 -22.60
C GLY A 31 1.43 -6.50 -22.08
N THR A 32 2.11 -6.45 -20.93
CA THR A 32 2.59 -5.20 -20.33
C THR A 32 4.06 -5.28 -19.92
N GLN A 33 4.63 -4.12 -19.54
CA GLN A 33 5.92 -4.01 -18.85
C GLN A 33 5.77 -3.90 -17.33
N ILE A 34 4.58 -4.18 -16.78
CA ILE A 34 4.29 -4.05 -15.36
C ILE A 34 4.74 -5.32 -14.65
N ALA A 35 5.85 -5.21 -13.93
CA ALA A 35 6.41 -6.33 -13.17
C ALA A 35 5.63 -6.60 -11.89
N TYR A 36 5.50 -7.88 -11.53
CA TYR A 36 5.11 -8.27 -10.19
C TYR A 36 6.11 -7.74 -9.16
N SER A 37 5.62 -7.19 -8.08
CA SER A 37 6.45 -6.70 -6.98
C SER A 37 6.03 -7.40 -5.68
N PRO A 38 6.86 -8.28 -5.13
CA PRO A 38 6.52 -9.01 -3.90
C PRO A 38 6.32 -8.10 -2.69
N ASP A 39 6.93 -6.90 -2.72
CA ASP A 39 6.83 -5.92 -1.63
C ASP A 39 5.60 -5.03 -1.71
N LEU A 40 4.80 -5.10 -2.80
CA LEU A 40 3.67 -4.20 -2.98
C LEU A 40 2.58 -4.42 -1.93
N ILE A 41 2.15 -5.65 -1.72
CA ILE A 41 1.11 -5.95 -0.72
C ILE A 41 1.57 -5.66 0.71
N PRO A 42 2.78 -6.08 1.16
CA PRO A 42 3.32 -5.64 2.45
C PRO A 42 3.32 -4.11 2.63
N LYS A 43 3.72 -3.37 1.59
CA LYS A 43 3.71 -1.91 1.60
C LYS A 43 2.30 -1.35 1.78
N LEU A 44 1.32 -1.79 0.96
CA LEU A 44 -0.07 -1.34 1.05
C LEU A 44 -0.68 -1.62 2.43
N LYS A 45 -0.41 -2.79 3.01
CA LYS A 45 -0.85 -3.11 4.39
C LYS A 45 -0.21 -2.20 5.44
N THR A 46 1.05 -1.84 5.27
CA THR A 46 1.72 -0.86 6.15
C THR A 46 1.08 0.52 6.02
N GLU A 47 0.76 0.95 4.81
CA GLU A 47 0.05 2.21 4.56
C GLU A 47 -1.35 2.22 5.19
N HIS A 48 -2.09 1.09 5.16
CA HIS A 48 -3.35 0.93 5.88
C HIS A 48 -3.20 1.16 7.39
N GLN A 49 -2.17 0.57 8.00
CA GLN A 49 -1.89 0.77 9.43
C GLN A 49 -1.59 2.23 9.74
N GLN A 50 -0.80 2.90 8.90
CA GLN A 50 -0.49 4.33 9.03
C GLN A 50 -1.75 5.21 8.92
N LEU A 51 -2.62 4.91 7.96
CA LEU A 51 -3.91 5.61 7.79
C LEU A 51 -4.79 5.46 9.04
N LEU A 52 -4.92 4.25 9.58
CA LEU A 52 -5.69 4.00 10.81
C LEU A 52 -5.08 4.69 12.03
N GLU A 53 -3.74 4.74 12.13
CA GLU A 53 -3.05 5.45 13.21
C GLU A 53 -3.31 6.96 13.14
N ILE A 54 -3.20 7.58 11.95
CA ILE A 54 -3.48 9.00 11.77
C ILE A 54 -4.95 9.28 12.06
N PHE A 55 -5.85 8.41 11.62
CA PHE A 55 -7.28 8.54 11.91
C PHE A 55 -7.56 8.47 13.42
N GLY A 56 -6.87 7.61 14.15
CA GLY A 56 -6.90 7.57 15.62
C GLY A 56 -6.42 8.88 16.27
N LYS A 57 -5.35 9.51 15.71
CA LYS A 57 -4.87 10.81 16.16
C LYS A 57 -5.87 11.93 15.92
N ILE A 58 -6.60 11.92 14.79
CA ILE A 58 -7.70 12.86 14.51
C ILE A 58 -8.77 12.74 15.58
N ASN A 59 -9.25 11.53 15.86
CA ASN A 59 -10.26 11.28 16.91
C ASN A 59 -9.80 11.76 18.28
N ALA A 60 -8.55 11.46 18.66
CA ALA A 60 -8.00 11.83 19.97
C ALA A 60 -7.83 13.35 20.14
N ALA A 61 -7.41 14.06 19.08
CA ALA A 61 -7.30 15.52 19.10
C ALA A 61 -8.67 16.18 19.17
N PHE A 62 -9.62 15.70 18.38
CA PHE A 62 -10.99 16.21 18.36
C PHE A 62 -11.70 15.99 19.70
N ALA A 63 -11.56 14.81 20.32
CA ALA A 63 -12.13 14.51 21.65
C ALA A 63 -11.60 15.44 22.76
N LYS A 64 -10.40 16.00 22.59
CA LYS A 64 -9.80 16.99 23.48
C LYS A 64 -10.21 18.43 23.11
N ASN A 65 -11.07 18.62 22.13
CA ASN A 65 -11.45 19.91 21.56
C ASN A 65 -10.25 20.72 21.03
N ASP A 66 -9.16 20.04 20.64
CA ASP A 66 -8.01 20.66 19.98
C ASP A 66 -8.23 20.67 18.47
N LEU A 67 -9.02 21.66 18.00
CA LEU A 67 -9.39 21.79 16.61
C LEU A 67 -8.19 22.14 15.72
N SER A 68 -7.18 22.83 16.28
CA SER A 68 -5.95 23.14 15.53
C SER A 68 -5.14 21.88 15.24
N LEU A 69 -4.97 21.03 16.24
CA LEU A 69 -4.29 19.75 16.09
C LEU A 69 -5.10 18.78 15.21
N THR A 70 -6.43 18.79 15.33
CA THR A 70 -7.34 18.05 14.45
C THR A 70 -7.12 18.41 12.98
N ALA A 71 -7.07 19.72 12.67
CA ALA A 71 -6.81 20.21 11.30
C ALA A 71 -5.46 19.72 10.75
N ARG A 72 -4.41 19.71 11.57
CA ARG A 72 -3.09 19.20 11.17
C ARG A 72 -3.14 17.71 10.83
N PHE A 73 -3.76 16.89 11.66
CA PHE A 73 -3.89 15.45 11.38
C PHE A 73 -4.80 15.15 10.19
N LEU A 74 -5.81 15.98 9.92
CA LEU A 74 -6.60 15.85 8.68
C LEU A 74 -5.75 16.10 7.43
N GLU A 75 -4.81 17.03 7.49
CA GLU A 75 -3.88 17.27 6.37
C GLU A 75 -2.84 16.14 6.22
N ASP A 76 -2.35 15.58 7.33
CA ASP A 76 -1.51 14.38 7.30
C ASP A 76 -2.29 13.21 6.68
N PHE A 77 -3.52 12.97 7.11
CA PHE A 77 -4.39 11.95 6.55
C PHE A 77 -4.65 12.14 5.05
N ARG A 78 -4.85 13.39 4.60
CA ARG A 78 -5.01 13.74 3.19
C ARG A 78 -3.83 13.29 2.35
N ARG A 79 -2.62 13.59 2.80
CA ARG A 79 -1.39 13.22 2.06
C ARG A 79 -1.24 11.71 1.96
N GLU A 80 -1.42 11.01 3.07
CA GLU A 80 -1.26 9.57 3.10
C GLU A 80 -2.32 8.85 2.26
N ILE A 81 -3.61 9.21 2.38
CA ILE A 81 -4.67 8.56 1.60
C ILE A 81 -4.51 8.82 0.09
N GLN A 82 -4.10 10.01 -0.31
CA GLN A 82 -3.86 10.31 -1.73
C GLN A 82 -2.68 9.51 -2.28
N SER A 83 -1.59 9.38 -1.53
CA SER A 83 -0.43 8.58 -1.90
C SER A 83 -0.79 7.10 -2.02
N HIS A 84 -1.52 6.57 -1.06
CA HIS A 84 -2.00 5.19 -1.04
C HIS A 84 -2.88 4.88 -2.26
N LEU A 85 -3.92 5.68 -2.49
CA LEU A 85 -4.82 5.53 -3.62
C LEU A 85 -4.09 5.60 -4.97
N LEU A 86 -3.09 6.47 -5.08
CA LEU A 86 -2.27 6.56 -6.28
C LEU A 86 -1.46 5.27 -6.50
N THR A 87 -0.84 4.75 -5.44
CA THR A 87 -0.07 3.49 -5.50
C THR A 87 -0.96 2.33 -5.93
N GLU A 88 -2.15 2.19 -5.35
CA GLU A 88 -3.10 1.16 -5.76
C GLU A 88 -3.51 1.32 -7.22
N ASN A 89 -3.90 2.51 -7.64
CA ASN A 89 -4.40 2.73 -8.99
C ASN A 89 -3.36 2.44 -10.07
N ILE A 90 -2.10 2.83 -9.89
CA ILE A 90 -1.06 2.70 -10.91
C ILE A 90 -0.24 1.42 -10.82
N ARG A 91 -0.21 0.73 -9.69
CA ARG A 91 0.61 -0.47 -9.51
C ARG A 91 -0.21 -1.72 -9.27
N PHE A 92 -1.21 -1.65 -8.41
CA PHE A 92 -1.98 -2.80 -8.00
C PHE A 92 -3.11 -3.13 -8.98
N TYR A 93 -4.03 -2.18 -9.23
CA TYR A 93 -5.17 -2.42 -10.11
C TYR A 93 -4.75 -2.66 -11.56
N ILE A 94 -3.73 -1.94 -12.07
CA ILE A 94 -3.28 -2.16 -13.45
C ILE A 94 -2.65 -3.55 -13.59
N TYR A 95 -1.87 -4.01 -12.59
CA TYR A 95 -1.34 -5.37 -12.60
C TYR A 95 -2.46 -6.40 -12.62
N LEU A 96 -3.46 -6.29 -11.73
CA LEU A 96 -4.59 -7.21 -11.67
C LEU A 96 -5.42 -7.22 -12.96
N GLU A 97 -5.65 -6.06 -13.57
CA GLU A 97 -6.38 -5.92 -14.84
C GLU A 97 -5.81 -6.86 -15.91
N HIS A 98 -4.48 -6.95 -16.00
CA HIS A 98 -3.81 -7.77 -17.00
C HIS A 98 -3.54 -9.21 -16.55
N SER A 99 -3.34 -9.42 -15.26
CA SER A 99 -3.04 -10.77 -14.74
C SER A 99 -4.28 -11.65 -14.60
N LEU A 100 -5.47 -11.04 -14.42
CA LEU A 100 -6.73 -11.77 -14.21
C LEU A 100 -7.54 -12.01 -15.49
N VAL A 101 -7.02 -11.66 -16.67
CA VAL A 101 -7.77 -11.76 -17.96
C VAL A 101 -8.38 -13.17 -18.20
N GLN A 102 -7.69 -14.21 -17.73
CA GLN A 102 -8.18 -15.60 -17.88
C GLN A 102 -9.06 -16.05 -16.69
N HIS A 103 -9.29 -15.20 -15.69
CA HIS A 103 -10.06 -15.48 -14.47
C HIS A 103 -11.22 -14.51 -14.32
N MET A 104 -12.27 -14.70 -15.16
CA MET A 104 -13.37 -13.75 -15.32
C MET A 104 -14.08 -13.37 -14.02
N GLU A 105 -14.27 -14.30 -13.08
CA GLU A 105 -14.89 -14.01 -11.78
C GLU A 105 -14.02 -13.07 -10.93
N SER A 106 -12.71 -13.36 -10.84
CA SER A 106 -11.76 -12.53 -10.12
C SER A 106 -11.60 -11.16 -10.77
N LEU A 107 -11.61 -11.08 -12.09
CA LEU A 107 -11.55 -9.83 -12.83
C LEU A 107 -12.81 -8.98 -12.57
N SER A 108 -13.99 -9.57 -12.58
CA SER A 108 -15.25 -8.88 -12.24
C SER A 108 -15.23 -8.35 -10.82
N LEU A 109 -14.81 -9.17 -9.86
CA LEU A 109 -14.66 -8.78 -8.46
C LEU A 109 -13.68 -7.58 -8.32
N MET A 110 -12.53 -7.64 -8.97
CA MET A 110 -11.55 -6.55 -8.97
C MET A 110 -12.15 -5.26 -9.54
N HIS A 111 -12.94 -5.33 -10.63
CA HIS A 111 -13.60 -4.16 -11.20
C HIS A 111 -14.62 -3.55 -10.24
N GLU A 112 -15.42 -4.36 -9.55
CA GLU A 112 -16.36 -3.90 -8.53
C GLU A 112 -15.62 -3.17 -7.40
N PHE A 113 -14.54 -3.77 -6.88
CA PHE A 113 -13.71 -3.14 -5.86
C PHE A 113 -13.12 -1.80 -6.33
N ARG A 114 -12.64 -1.73 -7.57
CA ARG A 114 -12.08 -0.50 -8.15
C ARG A 114 -13.12 0.61 -8.28
N GLN A 115 -14.33 0.27 -8.72
CA GLN A 115 -15.44 1.23 -8.83
C GLN A 115 -15.84 1.76 -7.44
N GLU A 116 -16.00 0.87 -6.46
CA GLU A 116 -16.32 1.24 -5.09
C GLU A 116 -15.22 2.14 -4.51
N MET A 117 -13.95 1.80 -4.72
CA MET A 117 -12.81 2.59 -4.23
C MET A 117 -12.79 4.01 -4.82
N ASN A 118 -13.13 4.16 -6.10
CA ASN A 118 -13.26 5.47 -6.73
C ASN A 118 -14.36 6.31 -6.06
N ALA A 119 -15.47 5.71 -5.66
CA ALA A 119 -16.56 6.39 -4.97
C ALA A 119 -16.14 6.77 -3.53
N ILE A 120 -15.53 5.84 -2.79
CA ILE A 120 -15.03 6.06 -1.42
C ILE A 120 -13.96 7.16 -1.43
N GLY A 121 -12.99 7.08 -2.34
CA GLY A 121 -11.93 8.08 -2.47
C GLY A 121 -12.47 9.49 -2.68
N LYS A 122 -13.50 9.65 -3.57
CA LYS A 122 -14.18 10.93 -3.77
C LYS A 122 -14.89 11.42 -2.50
N ALA A 123 -15.57 10.53 -1.78
CA ALA A 123 -16.28 10.87 -0.56
C ALA A 123 -15.30 11.31 0.55
N VAL A 124 -14.19 10.59 0.73
CA VAL A 124 -13.14 10.93 1.70
C VAL A 124 -12.51 12.30 1.35
N LEU A 125 -12.18 12.54 0.08
CA LEU A 125 -11.62 13.84 -0.33
C LEU A 125 -12.63 14.98 -0.17
N ALA A 126 -13.92 14.74 -0.40
CA ALA A 126 -14.98 15.72 -0.14
C ALA A 126 -15.09 16.05 1.36
N PHE A 127 -15.04 15.03 2.24
CA PHE A 127 -14.97 15.20 3.68
C PHE A 127 -13.77 16.05 4.09
N LEU A 128 -12.58 15.71 3.62
CA LEU A 128 -11.36 16.45 3.92
C LEU A 128 -11.41 17.91 3.43
N ASN A 129 -12.03 18.18 2.28
CA ASN A 129 -12.23 19.53 1.76
C ASN A 129 -13.25 20.32 2.58
N LYS A 130 -14.34 19.68 3.01
CA LYS A 130 -15.37 20.28 3.86
C LYS A 130 -14.78 20.79 5.17
N TYR A 131 -13.86 20.04 5.76
CA TYR A 131 -13.31 20.32 7.09
C TYR A 131 -11.88 20.90 7.08
N LYS A 132 -11.38 21.34 5.93
CA LYS A 132 -10.02 21.89 5.82
C LYS A 132 -9.73 23.04 6.78
N ASP A 133 -10.76 23.85 7.11
CA ASP A 133 -10.65 25.04 7.97
C ASP A 133 -11.19 24.79 9.40
N ILE A 134 -11.33 23.53 9.82
CA ILE A 134 -11.92 23.18 11.14
C ILE A 134 -11.14 23.81 12.31
N GLY A 135 -9.83 24.03 12.17
CA GLY A 135 -9.00 24.67 13.18
C GLY A 135 -9.42 26.09 13.54
N THR A 136 -10.16 26.78 12.67
CA THR A 136 -10.65 28.15 12.84
C THR A 136 -12.17 28.26 12.84
N ARG A 137 -12.87 27.12 12.70
CA ARG A 137 -14.33 27.04 12.54
C ARG A 137 -14.96 26.11 13.59
N PRO A 138 -15.13 26.58 14.85
CA PRO A 138 -15.72 25.80 15.91
C PRO A 138 -17.17 25.35 15.62
N ASP A 139 -17.88 26.08 14.76
CA ASP A 139 -19.23 25.73 14.27
C ASP A 139 -19.25 24.39 13.50
N PHE A 140 -18.11 23.91 13.00
CA PHE A 140 -18.00 22.63 12.32
C PHE A 140 -17.94 21.43 13.28
N ALA A 141 -17.74 21.62 14.57
CA ALA A 141 -17.49 20.53 15.50
C ALA A 141 -18.62 19.48 15.52
N LEU A 142 -19.88 19.90 15.57
CA LEU A 142 -21.01 18.96 15.63
C LEU A 142 -21.20 18.14 14.34
N PRO A 143 -21.26 18.74 13.15
CA PRO A 143 -21.34 17.96 11.92
C PRO A 143 -20.06 17.14 11.65
N PHE A 144 -18.87 17.63 12.06
CA PHE A 144 -17.61 16.90 11.91
C PHE A 144 -17.61 15.58 12.68
N SER A 145 -18.10 15.56 13.92
CA SER A 145 -18.14 14.34 14.73
C SER A 145 -18.87 13.19 14.03
N ARG A 146 -20.03 13.49 13.44
CA ARG A 146 -20.83 12.50 12.72
C ARG A 146 -20.13 12.04 11.43
N ASP A 147 -19.70 12.99 10.64
CA ASP A 147 -19.05 12.68 9.36
C ASP A 147 -17.73 11.92 9.56
N LEU A 148 -16.98 12.22 10.63
CA LEU A 148 -15.76 11.51 11.01
C LEU A 148 -16.05 10.04 11.36
N GLU A 149 -17.10 9.78 12.13
CA GLU A 149 -17.53 8.42 12.47
C GLU A 149 -17.88 7.61 11.22
N ASP A 150 -18.63 8.22 10.31
CA ASP A 150 -19.04 7.56 9.06
C ASP A 150 -17.83 7.25 8.16
N VAL A 151 -16.91 8.19 8.01
CA VAL A 151 -15.64 7.96 7.27
C VAL A 151 -14.83 6.85 7.93
N GLY A 152 -14.75 6.82 9.26
CA GLY A 152 -14.02 5.78 9.99
C GLY A 152 -14.58 4.37 9.76
N LYS A 153 -15.90 4.22 9.78
CA LYS A 153 -16.57 2.93 9.49
C LYS A 153 -16.25 2.45 8.07
N ILE A 154 -16.39 3.33 7.09
CA ILE A 154 -16.11 3.01 5.69
C ILE A 154 -14.64 2.63 5.49
N LEU A 155 -13.71 3.37 6.11
CA LEU A 155 -12.27 3.11 6.01
C LEU A 155 -11.91 1.72 6.57
N VAL A 156 -12.39 1.40 7.78
CA VAL A 156 -12.09 0.11 8.43
C VAL A 156 -12.67 -1.06 7.65
N ASP A 157 -13.94 -0.96 7.22
CA ASP A 157 -14.58 -2.01 6.41
C ASP A 157 -13.83 -2.23 5.09
N ARG A 158 -13.47 -1.15 4.43
CA ARG A 158 -12.76 -1.20 3.16
C ARG A 158 -11.39 -1.86 3.28
N ILE A 159 -10.57 -1.43 4.23
CA ILE A 159 -9.25 -2.01 4.50
C ILE A 159 -9.37 -3.52 4.75
N LYS A 160 -10.31 -3.93 5.59
CA LYS A 160 -10.54 -5.34 5.88
C LYS A 160 -10.86 -6.13 4.62
N ARG A 161 -11.80 -5.66 3.82
CA ARG A 161 -12.23 -6.32 2.59
C ARG A 161 -11.11 -6.40 1.54
N GLU A 162 -10.29 -5.37 1.40
CA GLU A 162 -9.12 -5.40 0.51
C GLU A 162 -8.11 -6.44 0.96
N GLU A 163 -7.74 -6.44 2.22
CA GLU A 163 -6.73 -7.36 2.73
C GLU A 163 -7.18 -8.83 2.73
N GLU A 164 -8.46 -9.10 2.98
CA GLU A 164 -9.02 -10.45 3.06
C GLU A 164 -9.43 -11.01 1.69
N THR A 165 -9.84 -10.15 0.75
CA THR A 165 -10.49 -10.60 -0.49
C THR A 165 -9.72 -10.20 -1.75
N LEU A 166 -9.25 -8.95 -1.83
CA LEU A 166 -8.68 -8.41 -3.05
C LEU A 166 -7.17 -8.64 -3.14
N TYR A 167 -6.41 -8.37 -2.07
CA TYR A 167 -4.95 -8.55 -2.05
C TYR A 167 -4.49 -9.98 -2.31
N PRO A 168 -5.22 -11.05 -1.89
CA PRO A 168 -4.89 -12.42 -2.27
C PRO A 168 -4.90 -12.71 -3.76
N LEU A 169 -5.53 -11.86 -4.58
CA LEU A 169 -5.52 -11.99 -6.05
C LEU A 169 -4.21 -11.49 -6.69
N TYR A 170 -3.35 -10.84 -5.93
CA TYR A 170 -2.07 -10.32 -6.41
C TYR A 170 -0.97 -11.37 -6.23
N PHE A 171 -0.68 -12.10 -7.30
CA PHE A 171 0.34 -13.13 -7.34
C PHE A 171 1.12 -13.11 -8.68
N PRO A 172 2.35 -13.67 -8.73
CA PRO A 172 3.11 -13.70 -9.98
C PRO A 172 2.41 -14.59 -11.02
N VAL A 173 2.30 -14.10 -12.25
CA VAL A 173 1.86 -14.88 -13.41
C VAL A 173 3.06 -15.43 -14.15
N TYR A 174 3.01 -16.73 -14.54
CA TYR A 174 4.08 -17.45 -15.22
C TYR A 174 3.70 -17.73 -16.66
#